data_da9cf9a563691475e0d91ae0900938c9
#
_entry.id   da9cf9a563691475e0d91ae0900938c9
#
_cell.length_a   1.000
_cell.length_b   1.000
_cell.length_c   1.000
_cell.angle_alpha   90.00
_cell.angle_beta   90.00
_cell.angle_gamma   90.00
#
_symmetry.space_group_name_H-M   'P 1'
#
loop_
_entity.id
_entity.type
_entity.pdbx_description
1 polymer ?
#
loop_
_entity_poly.entity_id
_entity_poly.type
_entity_poly.pdbx_seq_one_letter_code
_entity_poly.pdbx_strand_id
1 'polypeptide(L)'
;MDELTQLANALMALDDKLAACMKCGFCQAFCPMYMTTRIEGDLTRGKIALVENLAHRIIEDPEAVNEKLSRCLLCGSCQANCPSGVKTTDIFLEARAIVATYLGLSAIKKAAFRMLLPNPRLFGTLLR
;
A
#
# COMPACT_ATOMS: atom_id res chain seq x y z
N MET A 1 12.70 -21.33 -2.45
CA MET A 1 11.50 -20.60 -2.88
C MET A 1 11.95 -19.19 -3.26
N ASP A 2 11.54 -18.72 -4.40
CA ASP A 2 11.86 -17.39 -4.88
C ASP A 2 11.24 -16.33 -3.93
N GLU A 3 11.97 -15.25 -3.64
CA GLU A 3 11.52 -14.19 -2.72
C GLU A 3 10.16 -13.61 -3.15
N LEU A 4 9.93 -13.47 -4.46
CA LEU A 4 8.67 -13.01 -5.01
C LEU A 4 7.51 -13.99 -4.71
N THR A 5 7.78 -15.29 -4.68
CA THR A 5 6.79 -16.31 -4.29
C THR A 5 6.39 -16.17 -2.82
N GLN A 6 7.34 -15.83 -1.95
CA GLN A 6 7.05 -15.58 -0.54
C GLN A 6 6.18 -14.33 -0.37
N LEU A 7 6.46 -13.26 -1.11
CA LEU A 7 5.63 -12.06 -1.14
C LEU A 7 4.21 -12.38 -1.61
N ALA A 8 4.09 -13.08 -2.73
CA ALA A 8 2.80 -13.49 -3.29
C ALA A 8 1.98 -14.30 -2.28
N ASN A 9 2.59 -15.30 -1.64
CA ASN A 9 1.93 -16.11 -0.60
C ASN A 9 1.49 -15.28 0.61
N ALA A 10 2.28 -14.30 1.01
CA ALA A 10 1.92 -13.39 2.10
C ALA A 10 0.73 -12.49 1.72
N LEU A 11 0.66 -12.03 0.47
CA LEU A 11 -0.47 -11.23 -0.04
C LEU A 11 -1.72 -12.07 -0.25
N MET A 12 -1.60 -13.36 -0.59
CA MET A 12 -2.75 -14.27 -0.72
C MET A 12 -3.51 -14.44 0.60
N ALA A 13 -2.89 -14.16 1.74
CA ALA A 13 -3.61 -14.11 3.02
C ALA A 13 -4.69 -13.00 3.07
N LEU A 14 -4.62 -12.04 2.16
CA LEU A 14 -5.61 -10.96 2.02
C LEU A 14 -6.72 -11.28 1.00
N ASP A 15 -6.67 -12.42 0.32
CA ASP A 15 -7.50 -12.73 -0.85
C ASP A 15 -8.99 -12.60 -0.54
N ASP A 16 -9.46 -13.14 0.57
CA ASP A 16 -10.87 -13.01 1.00
C ASP A 16 -11.29 -11.53 1.17
N LYS A 17 -10.39 -10.70 1.71
CA LYS A 17 -10.64 -9.26 1.90
C LYS A 17 -10.64 -8.52 0.56
N LEU A 18 -9.76 -8.91 -0.36
CA LEU A 18 -9.67 -8.34 -1.71
C LEU A 18 -10.90 -8.71 -2.54
N ALA A 19 -11.33 -9.98 -2.47
CA ALA A 19 -12.50 -10.51 -3.17
C ALA A 19 -13.82 -9.85 -2.73
N ALA A 20 -13.90 -9.30 -1.52
CA ALA A 20 -15.07 -8.54 -1.07
C ALA A 20 -15.34 -7.29 -1.92
N CYS A 21 -14.35 -6.82 -2.69
CA CYS A 21 -14.50 -5.67 -3.58
C CYS A 21 -15.10 -6.10 -4.92
N MET A 22 -16.37 -5.77 -5.14
CA MET A 22 -17.06 -6.00 -6.43
C MET A 22 -16.60 -5.08 -7.58
N LYS A 23 -15.59 -4.24 -7.34
CA LYS A 23 -14.96 -3.33 -8.33
C LYS A 23 -15.97 -2.37 -9.03
N CYS A 24 -17.08 -2.03 -8.37
CA CYS A 24 -18.15 -1.19 -8.91
C CYS A 24 -17.73 0.26 -9.25
N GLY A 25 -16.62 0.75 -8.67
CA GLY A 25 -16.11 2.09 -8.92
C GLY A 25 -16.76 3.21 -8.12
N PHE A 26 -17.69 2.92 -7.22
CA PHE A 26 -18.37 3.94 -6.42
C PHE A 26 -17.37 4.81 -5.60
N CYS A 27 -16.26 4.22 -5.16
CA CYS A 27 -15.17 4.92 -4.47
C CYS A 27 -14.52 6.04 -5.31
N GLN A 28 -14.72 6.06 -6.62
CA GLN A 28 -14.15 7.06 -7.54
C GLN A 28 -14.57 8.48 -7.18
N ALA A 29 -15.82 8.67 -6.76
CA ALA A 29 -16.35 9.97 -6.39
C ALA A 29 -15.78 10.53 -5.09
N PHE A 30 -15.18 9.68 -4.25
CA PHE A 30 -14.74 10.04 -2.89
C PHE A 30 -13.23 9.99 -2.69
N CYS A 31 -12.46 9.55 -3.70
CA CYS A 31 -11.01 9.41 -3.57
C CYS A 31 -10.29 10.72 -3.94
N PRO A 32 -9.65 11.42 -2.96
CA PRO A 32 -8.95 12.67 -3.24
C PRO A 32 -7.77 12.48 -4.19
N MET A 33 -7.07 11.33 -4.09
CA MET A 33 -5.96 11.02 -5.00
C MET A 33 -6.43 10.86 -6.44
N TYR A 34 -7.52 10.11 -6.65
CA TYR A 34 -8.08 9.95 -7.99
C TYR A 34 -8.61 11.28 -8.55
N MET A 35 -9.24 12.11 -7.73
CA MET A 35 -9.73 13.43 -8.17
C MET A 35 -8.61 14.31 -8.72
N THR A 36 -7.40 14.17 -8.17
CA THR A 36 -6.22 14.94 -8.59
C THR A 36 -5.53 14.34 -9.80
N THR A 37 -5.31 13.01 -9.79
CA THR A 37 -4.48 12.34 -10.81
C THR A 37 -5.26 11.80 -11.99
N ARG A 38 -6.51 11.43 -11.79
CA ARG A 38 -7.37 10.73 -12.77
C ARG A 38 -6.81 9.39 -13.24
N ILE A 39 -5.88 8.82 -12.48
CA ILE A 39 -5.24 7.54 -12.77
C ILE A 39 -5.94 6.43 -11.99
N GLU A 40 -6.38 5.37 -12.68
CA GLU A 40 -7.09 4.25 -12.07
C GLU A 40 -6.27 3.56 -10.97
N GLY A 41 -4.96 3.41 -11.15
CA GLY A 41 -4.05 2.85 -10.15
C GLY A 41 -3.94 3.68 -8.84
N ASP A 42 -4.38 4.93 -8.85
CA ASP A 42 -4.45 5.77 -7.64
C ASP A 42 -5.81 5.69 -6.94
N LEU A 43 -6.80 5.04 -7.59
CA LEU A 43 -8.12 4.77 -7.05
C LEU A 43 -8.11 3.52 -6.16
N THR A 44 -9.05 3.44 -5.24
CA THR A 44 -9.19 2.31 -4.32
C THR A 44 -9.34 0.96 -5.04
N ARG A 45 -10.29 0.85 -5.97
CA ARG A 45 -10.49 -0.42 -6.73
C ARG A 45 -9.26 -0.77 -7.57
N GLY A 46 -8.58 0.21 -8.14
CA GLY A 46 -7.35 0.00 -8.90
C GLY A 46 -6.21 -0.51 -8.00
N LYS A 47 -6.05 0.06 -6.80
CA LYS A 47 -5.08 -0.44 -5.81
C LYS A 47 -5.39 -1.86 -5.35
N ILE A 48 -6.68 -2.18 -5.11
CA ILE A 48 -7.09 -3.55 -4.77
C ILE A 48 -6.73 -4.50 -5.91
N ALA A 49 -7.02 -4.14 -7.16
CA ALA A 49 -6.66 -4.95 -8.33
C ALA A 49 -5.13 -5.13 -8.47
N LEU A 50 -4.33 -4.09 -8.18
CA LEU A 50 -2.88 -4.21 -8.21
C LEU A 50 -2.35 -5.18 -7.15
N VAL A 51 -2.88 -5.13 -5.92
CA VAL A 51 -2.49 -6.06 -4.85
C VAL A 51 -2.91 -7.49 -5.20
N GLU A 52 -4.11 -7.68 -5.72
CA GLU A 52 -4.65 -8.97 -6.17
C GLU A 52 -3.76 -9.56 -7.30
N ASN A 53 -3.44 -8.75 -8.31
CA ASN A 53 -2.58 -9.18 -9.42
C ASN A 53 -1.14 -9.51 -8.97
N LEU A 54 -0.60 -8.80 -7.98
CA LEU A 54 0.70 -9.12 -7.39
C LEU A 54 0.64 -10.42 -6.57
N ALA A 55 -0.45 -10.63 -5.81
CA ALA A 55 -0.67 -11.87 -5.06
C ALA A 55 -0.75 -13.10 -5.97
N HIS A 56 -1.40 -12.97 -7.13
CA HIS A 56 -1.52 -14.03 -8.13
C HIS A 56 -0.36 -14.07 -9.15
N ARG A 57 0.68 -13.28 -8.96
CA ARG A 57 1.86 -13.20 -9.85
C ARG A 57 1.52 -12.86 -11.30
N ILE A 58 0.44 -12.16 -11.54
CA ILE A 58 0.10 -11.58 -12.85
C ILE A 58 0.96 -10.35 -13.11
N ILE A 59 1.27 -9.60 -12.03
CA ILE A 59 2.24 -8.51 -12.02
C ILE A 59 3.41 -8.94 -11.14
N GLU A 60 4.64 -8.75 -11.61
CA GLU A 60 5.87 -9.12 -10.91
C GLU A 60 6.72 -7.87 -10.55
N ASP A 61 6.07 -6.73 -10.34
CA ASP A 61 6.71 -5.45 -9.99
C ASP A 61 6.16 -4.92 -8.65
N PRO A 62 6.71 -5.40 -7.52
CA PRO A 62 6.28 -4.98 -6.19
C PRO A 62 6.61 -3.52 -5.90
N GLU A 63 7.66 -2.94 -6.52
CA GLU A 63 8.03 -1.54 -6.38
C GLU A 63 6.94 -0.62 -6.94
N ALA A 64 6.45 -0.90 -8.14
CA ALA A 64 5.38 -0.14 -8.75
C ALA A 64 4.08 -0.23 -7.95
N VAL A 65 3.75 -1.41 -7.44
CA VAL A 65 2.58 -1.60 -6.56
C VAL A 65 2.75 -0.82 -5.26
N ASN A 66 3.94 -0.87 -4.64
CA ASN A 66 4.25 -0.10 -3.43
C ASN A 66 4.13 1.41 -3.64
N GLU A 67 4.59 1.92 -4.78
CA GLU A 67 4.43 3.33 -5.13
C GLU A 67 2.95 3.74 -5.14
N LYS A 68 2.10 2.96 -5.78
CA LYS A 68 0.65 3.22 -5.83
C LYS A 68 -0.03 3.11 -4.47
N LEU A 69 0.33 2.11 -3.69
CA LEU A 69 -0.16 1.96 -2.33
C LEU A 69 0.27 3.15 -1.45
N SER A 70 1.53 3.59 -1.56
CA SER A 70 2.09 4.68 -0.75
C SER A 70 1.42 6.03 -0.99
N ARG A 71 0.87 6.26 -2.18
CA ARG A 71 0.10 7.47 -2.50
C ARG A 71 -1.26 7.53 -1.81
N CYS A 72 -1.77 6.43 -1.27
CA CYS A 72 -3.05 6.44 -0.57
C CYS A 72 -2.93 7.18 0.77
N LEU A 73 -3.79 8.15 1.03
CA LEU A 73 -3.82 8.94 2.27
C LEU A 73 -4.40 8.19 3.46
N LEU A 74 -4.96 6.99 3.26
CA LEU A 74 -5.69 6.22 4.30
C LEU A 74 -6.82 7.02 4.97
N CYS A 75 -7.42 7.95 4.26
CA CYS A 75 -8.44 8.85 4.78
C CYS A 75 -9.79 8.17 5.08
N GLY A 76 -10.00 6.93 4.63
CA GLY A 76 -11.21 6.15 4.89
C GLY A 76 -12.46 6.55 4.08
N SER A 77 -12.42 7.61 3.26
CA SER A 77 -13.60 8.07 2.52
C SER A 77 -14.20 7.00 1.61
N CYS A 78 -13.35 6.22 0.94
CA CYS A 78 -13.77 5.09 0.10
C CYS A 78 -14.41 3.97 0.92
N GLN A 79 -13.94 3.72 2.14
CA GLN A 79 -14.50 2.71 3.05
C GLN A 79 -15.87 3.14 3.58
N ALA A 80 -15.98 4.40 4.02
CA ALA A 80 -17.22 4.95 4.57
C ALA A 80 -18.38 4.94 3.55
N ASN A 81 -18.06 5.06 2.27
CA ASN A 81 -19.03 5.12 1.18
C ASN A 81 -19.09 3.83 0.34
N CYS A 82 -18.50 2.73 0.80
CA CYS A 82 -18.47 1.48 0.06
C CYS A 82 -19.80 0.73 0.21
N PRO A 83 -20.54 0.46 -0.88
CA PRO A 83 -21.80 -0.27 -0.81
C PRO A 83 -21.60 -1.75 -0.38
N SER A 84 -20.41 -2.31 -0.63
CA SER A 84 -20.05 -3.68 -0.21
C SER A 84 -19.42 -3.73 1.19
N GLY A 85 -19.23 -2.60 1.87
CA GLY A 85 -18.66 -2.55 3.21
C GLY A 85 -17.19 -2.97 3.31
N VAL A 86 -16.43 -2.85 2.21
CA VAL A 86 -15.02 -3.28 2.15
C VAL A 86 -14.16 -2.45 3.11
N LYS A 87 -13.37 -3.11 3.94
CA LYS A 87 -12.42 -2.50 4.89
C LYS A 87 -11.13 -2.09 4.18
N THR A 88 -11.23 -1.09 3.31
CA THR A 88 -10.13 -0.69 2.41
C THR A 88 -8.89 -0.18 3.14
N THR A 89 -9.07 0.53 4.27
CA THR A 89 -7.95 1.02 5.08
C THR A 89 -7.14 -0.12 5.67
N ASP A 90 -7.80 -1.16 6.18
CA ASP A 90 -7.14 -2.32 6.76
C ASP A 90 -6.38 -3.09 5.68
N ILE A 91 -7.01 -3.33 4.52
CA ILE A 91 -6.37 -3.98 3.37
C ILE A 91 -5.10 -3.23 2.96
N PHE A 92 -5.16 -1.90 2.84
CA PHE A 92 -4.00 -1.12 2.39
C PHE A 92 -2.90 -1.03 3.44
N LEU A 93 -3.23 -1.02 4.73
CA LEU A 93 -2.23 -1.08 5.80
C LEU A 93 -1.50 -2.42 5.80
N GLU A 94 -2.25 -3.52 5.73
CA GLU A 94 -1.68 -4.87 5.69
C GLU A 94 -0.83 -5.08 4.43
N ALA A 95 -1.36 -4.72 3.25
CA ALA A 95 -0.62 -4.82 1.98
C ALA A 95 0.68 -3.99 1.99
N ARG A 96 0.64 -2.75 2.52
CA ARG A 96 1.85 -1.93 2.69
C ARG A 96 2.87 -2.58 3.61
N ALA A 97 2.44 -3.13 4.74
CA ALA A 97 3.32 -3.79 5.68
C ALA A 97 4.03 -4.99 5.04
N ILE A 98 3.29 -5.82 4.30
CA ILE A 98 3.81 -7.00 3.61
C ILE A 98 4.82 -6.56 2.53
N VAL A 99 4.44 -5.65 1.63
CA VAL A 99 5.31 -5.20 0.53
C VAL A 99 6.53 -4.45 1.06
N ALA A 100 6.38 -3.59 2.08
CA ALA A 100 7.49 -2.88 2.69
C ALA A 100 8.49 -3.83 3.40
N THR A 101 7.99 -4.91 3.98
CA THR A 101 8.86 -5.94 4.59
C THR A 101 9.67 -6.65 3.52
N TYR A 102 9.07 -6.95 2.38
CA TYR A 102 9.73 -7.57 1.24
C TYR A 102 10.78 -6.65 0.60
N LEU A 103 10.42 -5.41 0.27
CA LEU A 103 11.34 -4.44 -0.34
C LEU A 103 12.43 -3.98 0.61
N GLY A 104 12.15 -4.01 1.91
CA GLY A 104 13.04 -3.52 2.94
C GLY A 104 13.27 -2.00 2.88
N LEU A 105 14.05 -1.50 3.81
CA LEU A 105 14.50 -0.10 3.80
C LEU A 105 15.79 0.03 2.99
N SER A 106 15.91 1.06 2.16
CA SER A 106 17.17 1.39 1.50
C SER A 106 18.31 1.56 2.52
N ALA A 107 19.54 1.21 2.13
CA ALA A 107 20.70 1.28 2.99
C ALA A 107 20.89 2.67 3.64
N ILE A 108 20.60 3.73 2.89
CA ILE A 108 20.66 5.12 3.36
C ILE A 108 19.64 5.38 4.46
N LYS A 109 18.39 4.93 4.29
CA LYS A 109 17.34 5.06 5.31
C LYS A 109 17.67 4.24 6.56
N LYS A 110 18.19 3.02 6.40
CA LYS A 110 18.65 2.18 7.53
C LYS A 110 19.78 2.87 8.32
N ALA A 111 20.76 3.45 7.63
CA ALA A 111 21.84 4.18 8.25
C ALA A 111 21.34 5.43 8.98
N ALA A 112 20.48 6.23 8.34
CA ALA A 112 19.90 7.41 8.94
C ALA A 112 19.11 7.07 10.22
N PHE A 113 18.26 6.04 10.19
CA PHE A 113 17.51 5.61 11.38
C PHE A 113 18.44 5.09 12.49
N ARG A 114 19.49 4.34 12.15
CA ARG A 114 20.47 3.85 13.14
C ARG A 114 21.26 4.97 13.80
N MET A 115 21.55 6.05 13.06
CA MET A 115 22.36 7.17 13.58
C MET A 115 21.51 8.21 14.32
N LEU A 116 20.31 8.53 13.82
CA LEU A 116 19.49 9.64 14.31
C LEU A 116 18.60 9.25 15.48
N LEU A 117 17.93 8.06 15.43
CA LEU A 117 16.99 7.66 16.47
C LEU A 117 17.63 7.45 17.86
N PRO A 118 18.82 6.82 17.99
CA PRO A 118 19.44 6.66 19.31
C PRO A 118 20.08 7.94 19.85
N ASN A 119 20.24 8.99 19.03
CA ASN A 119 20.92 10.22 19.40
C ASN A 119 20.00 11.45 19.28
N PRO A 120 19.13 11.73 20.28
CA PRO A 120 18.18 12.86 20.21
C PRO A 120 18.88 14.23 20.13
N ARG A 121 20.14 14.34 20.59
CA ARG A 121 20.95 15.56 20.48
C ARG A 121 21.38 15.86 19.04
N LEU A 122 21.74 14.83 18.26
CA LEU A 122 22.05 14.96 16.83
C LEU A 122 20.79 15.37 16.02
N PHE A 123 19.65 14.81 16.36
CA PHE A 123 18.38 15.15 15.74
C PHE A 123 18.01 16.62 15.98
N GLY A 124 18.18 17.12 17.20
CA GLY A 124 17.93 18.51 17.55
C GLY A 124 18.86 19.52 16.88
N THR A 125 20.11 19.11 16.56
CA THR A 125 21.08 19.99 15.87
C THR A 125 20.82 20.06 14.35
N LEU A 126 20.30 18.99 13.76
CA LEU A 126 19.97 18.92 12.31
C LEU A 126 18.67 19.68 11.97
N LEU A 127 17.77 19.91 12.95
CA LEU A 127 16.51 20.61 12.77
C LEU A 127 16.58 22.12 13.08
N ARG A 128 17.75 22.65 13.42
CA ARG A 128 18.02 24.08 13.57
C ARG A 128 18.63 24.66 12.31
#